data_595eccc23b2ce5ea0bd1834911f144ff
#
_entry.id   595eccc23b2ce5ea0bd1834911f144ff
#
_cell.length_a   1.000
_cell.length_b   1.000
_cell.length_c   1.000
_cell.angle_alpha   90.00
_cell.angle_beta   90.00
_cell.angle_gamma   90.00
#
_symmetry.space_group_name_H-M   'P 1'
#
loop_
_entity.id
_entity.type
_entity.pdbx_description
1 polymer ?
#
loop_
_entity_poly.entity_id
_entity_poly.type
_entity_poly.pdbx_seq_one_letter_code
_entity_poly.pdbx_strand_id
1 'polypeptide(L)'
;VTSRNKGEGATMRVELITNSQQAVRKERVQEWEERAERITENAPPRIQRILDVASEKGSSVWLTALSLKEQGFNLNKREFRDAVKLRYDWPIDDIPSICVCGDTFTVDHAMICKRGGFVIMRHNELRDLEAELLNIVCSEVQVEPVLQDISGEQLNGGSNRAPDARLDIRGRGFWESQRSAFFDVRVCHPNADSYKGLGQVYKIHENEKKRLYARRVLEIEQGTFTPLVFTTTGGMGKECVRYHSRLAELVAIKKGEDYATTMSWIRARTSFVLLRSALTCLRGSRLFSQPI
;
A
#
# COMPACT_ATOMS: atom_id res chain seq x y z
N VAL A 1 16.26 -52.03 28.78
CA VAL A 1 17.27 -51.00 28.45
C VAL A 1 17.30 -50.67 26.94
N THR A 2 16.60 -51.45 26.04
CA THR A 2 16.73 -51.36 24.57
C THR A 2 15.68 -50.46 23.88
N SER A 3 14.71 -49.89 24.59
CA SER A 3 13.62 -49.07 23.96
C SER A 3 13.92 -47.57 23.94
N ARG A 4 14.78 -47.06 24.83
CA ARG A 4 15.12 -45.61 24.89
C ARG A 4 16.03 -45.13 23.76
N ASN A 5 16.95 -45.95 23.29
CA ASN A 5 17.93 -45.58 22.26
C ASN A 5 17.34 -45.43 20.82
N LYS A 6 16.17 -46.01 20.54
CA LYS A 6 15.55 -45.88 19.19
C LYS A 6 14.86 -44.53 18.98
N GLY A 7 14.36 -43.89 20.04
CA GLY A 7 13.73 -42.58 19.97
C GLY A 7 14.74 -41.45 19.76
N GLU A 8 15.87 -41.48 20.46
CA GLU A 8 16.92 -40.45 20.34
C GLU A 8 17.58 -40.43 18.95
N GLY A 9 17.82 -41.61 18.36
CA GLY A 9 18.36 -41.69 17.00
C GLY A 9 17.42 -41.19 15.90
N ALA A 10 16.11 -41.35 16.09
CA ALA A 10 15.12 -40.82 15.15
C ALA A 10 15.00 -39.28 15.25
N THR A 11 14.99 -38.73 16.46
CA THR A 11 14.96 -37.28 16.69
C THR A 11 16.20 -36.62 16.13
N MET A 12 17.38 -37.18 16.36
CA MET A 12 18.65 -36.66 15.84
C MET A 12 18.71 -36.70 14.31
N ARG A 13 18.14 -37.73 13.65
CA ARG A 13 18.01 -37.79 12.18
C ARG A 13 17.08 -36.69 11.62
N VAL A 14 15.95 -36.44 12.27
CA VAL A 14 15.02 -35.40 11.86
C VAL A 14 15.67 -34.03 11.99
N GLU A 15 16.37 -33.76 13.07
CA GLU A 15 17.12 -32.49 13.25
C GLU A 15 18.21 -32.31 12.21
N LEU A 16 18.98 -33.31 11.88
CA LEU A 16 20.02 -33.26 10.85
C LEU A 16 19.43 -33.00 9.46
N ILE A 17 18.32 -33.66 9.12
CA ILE A 17 17.61 -33.42 7.84
C ILE A 17 17.06 -32.00 7.78
N THR A 18 16.43 -31.51 8.85
CA THR A 18 15.89 -30.18 8.94
C THR A 18 16.99 -29.10 8.80
N ASN A 19 18.12 -29.29 9.50
CA ASN A 19 19.26 -28.40 9.44
C ASN A 19 19.90 -28.39 8.04
N SER A 20 20.01 -29.55 7.38
CA SER A 20 20.56 -29.62 6.02
C SER A 20 19.60 -28.94 5.00
N GLN A 21 18.30 -29.15 5.14
CA GLN A 21 17.29 -28.47 4.29
C GLN A 21 17.31 -26.95 4.48
N GLN A 22 17.49 -26.47 5.73
CA GLN A 22 17.62 -25.06 6.02
C GLN A 22 18.90 -24.46 5.42
N ALA A 23 20.03 -25.20 5.49
CA ALA A 23 21.30 -24.77 4.90
C ALA A 23 21.19 -24.65 3.37
N VAL A 24 20.64 -25.66 2.70
CA VAL A 24 20.41 -25.64 1.23
C VAL A 24 19.44 -24.52 0.86
N ARG A 25 18.41 -24.24 1.67
CA ARG A 25 17.49 -23.13 1.43
C ARG A 25 18.19 -21.78 1.55
N LYS A 26 19.06 -21.60 2.56
CA LYS A 26 19.86 -20.36 2.73
C LYS A 26 20.80 -20.13 1.56
N GLU A 27 21.51 -21.18 1.14
CA GLU A 27 22.43 -21.11 -0.01
C GLU A 27 21.69 -20.70 -1.30
N ARG A 28 20.55 -21.34 -1.60
CA ARG A 28 19.71 -20.96 -2.74
C ARG A 28 19.22 -19.52 -2.66
N VAL A 29 18.78 -19.06 -1.48
CA VAL A 29 18.36 -17.66 -1.31
C VAL A 29 19.52 -16.71 -1.60
N GLN A 30 20.71 -17.00 -1.08
CA GLN A 30 21.90 -16.20 -1.32
C GLN A 30 22.28 -16.16 -2.82
N GLU A 31 22.28 -17.29 -3.52
CA GLU A 31 22.52 -17.35 -4.96
C GLU A 31 21.48 -16.51 -5.76
N TRP A 32 20.21 -16.55 -5.34
CA TRP A 32 19.17 -15.75 -5.97
C TRP A 32 19.36 -14.24 -5.71
N GLU A 33 19.74 -13.86 -4.50
CA GLU A 33 20.02 -12.47 -4.13
C GLU A 33 21.22 -11.93 -4.92
N GLU A 34 22.34 -12.64 -4.99
CA GLU A 34 23.51 -12.28 -5.78
C GLU A 34 23.21 -12.18 -7.29
N ARG A 35 22.35 -13.08 -7.80
CA ARG A 35 21.89 -13.02 -9.19
C ARG A 35 20.98 -11.81 -9.45
N ALA A 36 20.07 -11.50 -8.51
CA ALA A 36 19.19 -10.37 -8.61
C ALA A 36 19.98 -9.04 -8.57
N GLU A 37 20.97 -8.93 -7.68
CA GLU A 37 21.87 -7.77 -7.62
C GLU A 37 22.61 -7.55 -8.94
N ARG A 38 23.24 -8.60 -9.50
CA ARG A 38 23.94 -8.52 -10.80
C ARG A 38 23.01 -8.11 -11.96
N ILE A 39 21.77 -8.59 -11.97
CA ILE A 39 20.78 -8.20 -12.97
C ILE A 39 20.42 -6.72 -12.80
N THR A 40 20.21 -6.27 -11.56
CA THR A 40 19.82 -4.91 -11.24
C THR A 40 20.93 -3.92 -11.57
N GLU A 41 22.18 -4.21 -11.22
CA GLU A 41 23.35 -3.37 -11.50
C GLU A 41 23.58 -3.14 -13.00
N ASN A 42 23.33 -4.16 -13.83
CA ASN A 42 23.53 -4.10 -15.28
C ASN A 42 22.27 -3.65 -16.05
N ALA A 43 21.15 -3.44 -15.38
CA ALA A 43 19.91 -3.01 -16.02
C ALA A 43 19.91 -1.49 -16.32
N PRO A 44 19.19 -1.04 -17.37
CA PRO A 44 18.95 0.39 -17.59
C PRO A 44 18.29 1.05 -16.36
N PRO A 45 18.52 2.36 -16.12
CA PRO A 45 18.01 3.04 -14.91
C PRO A 45 16.49 2.90 -14.69
N ARG A 46 15.69 2.89 -15.76
CA ARG A 46 14.25 2.64 -15.68
C ARG A 46 13.94 1.24 -15.12
N ILE A 47 14.65 0.23 -15.60
CA ILE A 47 14.46 -1.17 -15.15
C ILE A 47 14.94 -1.34 -13.72
N GLN A 48 16.07 -0.74 -13.34
CA GLN A 48 16.54 -0.73 -11.95
C GLN A 48 15.43 -0.21 -11.03
N ARG A 49 14.86 0.93 -11.36
CA ARG A 49 13.77 1.53 -10.58
C ARG A 49 12.53 0.64 -10.50
N ILE A 50 12.17 -0.04 -11.58
CA ILE A 50 11.05 -0.98 -11.60
C ILE A 50 11.31 -2.18 -10.70
N LEU A 51 12.52 -2.71 -10.72
CA LEU A 51 12.94 -3.81 -9.84
C LEU A 51 12.94 -3.38 -8.38
N ASP A 52 13.43 -2.19 -8.06
CA ASP A 52 13.39 -1.61 -6.72
C ASP A 52 11.95 -1.49 -6.20
N VAL A 53 11.07 -0.90 -7.02
CA VAL A 53 9.63 -0.76 -6.71
C VAL A 53 8.96 -2.12 -6.53
N ALA A 54 9.27 -3.09 -7.39
CA ALA A 54 8.73 -4.43 -7.31
C ALA A 54 9.22 -5.23 -6.10
N SER A 55 10.37 -4.86 -5.55
CA SER A 55 11.00 -5.50 -4.38
C SER A 55 10.52 -4.88 -3.06
N GLU A 56 9.82 -3.73 -3.09
CA GLU A 56 9.29 -3.12 -1.87
C GLU A 56 8.34 -4.04 -1.13
N LYS A 57 8.46 -4.04 0.19
CA LYS A 57 7.60 -4.83 1.05
C LYS A 57 6.14 -4.38 0.91
N GLY A 58 5.29 -5.26 0.40
CA GLY A 58 3.87 -4.97 0.13
C GLY A 58 3.51 -4.89 -1.36
N SER A 59 4.45 -4.51 -2.23
CA SER A 59 4.19 -4.29 -3.66
C SER A 59 3.75 -5.54 -4.45
N SER A 60 4.04 -6.72 -3.94
CA SER A 60 3.82 -7.97 -4.67
C SER A 60 2.97 -9.00 -3.93
N VAL A 61 2.31 -8.59 -2.87
CA VAL A 61 1.51 -9.50 -2.04
C VAL A 61 0.36 -10.13 -2.84
N TRP A 62 -0.23 -9.41 -3.77
CA TRP A 62 -1.27 -9.93 -4.68
C TRP A 62 -0.79 -11.14 -5.51
N LEU A 63 0.52 -11.25 -5.79
CA LEU A 63 1.10 -12.36 -6.57
C LEU A 63 1.27 -13.62 -5.73
N THR A 64 1.46 -13.49 -4.43
CA THR A 64 1.73 -14.60 -3.49
C THR A 64 0.55 -14.92 -2.60
N ALA A 65 -0.49 -14.10 -2.58
CA ALA A 65 -1.70 -14.36 -1.83
C ALA A 65 -2.52 -15.48 -2.47
N LEU A 66 -3.15 -16.30 -1.63
CA LEU A 66 -4.09 -17.30 -2.12
C LEU A 66 -5.28 -16.62 -2.82
N SER A 67 -5.67 -17.16 -3.97
CA SER A 67 -6.80 -16.65 -4.76
C SER A 67 -8.14 -17.03 -4.11
N LEU A 68 -8.52 -16.30 -3.05
CA LEU A 68 -9.75 -16.51 -2.30
C LEU A 68 -10.84 -15.56 -2.84
N LYS A 69 -11.80 -16.10 -3.57
CA LYS A 69 -12.89 -15.33 -4.20
C LYS A 69 -13.74 -14.60 -3.16
N GLU A 70 -14.03 -15.23 -2.04
CA GLU A 70 -14.86 -14.65 -0.97
C GLU A 70 -14.19 -13.43 -0.31
N GLN A 71 -12.88 -13.34 -0.37
CA GLN A 71 -12.10 -12.20 0.13
C GLN A 71 -11.75 -11.19 -0.97
N GLY A 72 -12.19 -11.43 -2.20
CA GLY A 72 -11.84 -10.59 -3.33
C GLY A 72 -10.40 -10.72 -3.81
N PHE A 73 -9.68 -11.78 -3.45
CA PHE A 73 -8.27 -12.00 -3.84
C PHE A 73 -8.13 -12.77 -5.16
N ASN A 74 -9.13 -12.72 -6.01
CA ASN A 74 -9.11 -13.31 -7.33
C ASN A 74 -8.98 -12.24 -8.40
N LEU A 75 -8.24 -12.54 -9.44
CA LEU A 75 -8.12 -11.73 -10.66
C LEU A 75 -8.64 -12.57 -11.83
N ASN A 76 -9.34 -11.94 -12.76
CA ASN A 76 -9.65 -12.60 -14.01
C ASN A 76 -8.39 -12.67 -14.91
N LYS A 77 -8.45 -13.42 -15.99
CA LYS A 77 -7.31 -13.67 -16.88
C LYS A 77 -6.69 -12.39 -17.45
N ARG A 78 -7.51 -11.39 -17.79
CA ARG A 78 -7.05 -10.09 -18.30
C ARG A 78 -6.39 -9.26 -17.21
N GLU A 79 -7.05 -9.14 -16.05
CA GLU A 79 -6.51 -8.44 -14.88
C GLU A 79 -5.16 -9.01 -14.46
N PHE A 80 -5.04 -10.34 -14.36
CA PHE A 80 -3.77 -10.97 -14.00
C PHE A 80 -2.67 -10.68 -15.02
N ARG A 81 -2.96 -10.79 -16.32
CA ARG A 81 -2.01 -10.47 -17.39
C ARG A 81 -1.55 -9.01 -17.31
N ASP A 82 -2.49 -8.08 -17.15
CA ASP A 82 -2.19 -6.66 -17.07
C ASP A 82 -1.41 -6.33 -15.77
N ALA A 83 -1.74 -6.97 -14.65
CA ALA A 83 -1.02 -6.84 -13.39
C ALA A 83 0.46 -7.27 -13.50
N VAL A 84 0.73 -8.41 -14.16
CA VAL A 84 2.10 -8.87 -14.42
C VAL A 84 2.84 -7.90 -15.34
N LYS A 85 2.19 -7.40 -16.40
CA LYS A 85 2.77 -6.42 -17.30
C LYS A 85 3.08 -5.09 -16.59
N LEU A 86 2.18 -4.60 -15.75
CA LEU A 86 2.41 -3.41 -14.92
C LEU A 86 3.62 -3.59 -13.99
N ARG A 87 3.74 -4.78 -13.37
CA ARG A 87 4.82 -5.07 -12.42
C ARG A 87 6.21 -5.04 -13.07
N TYR A 88 6.31 -5.51 -14.32
CA TYR A 88 7.59 -5.67 -15.02
C TYR A 88 7.80 -4.64 -16.15
N ASP A 89 6.95 -3.61 -16.21
CA ASP A 89 6.98 -2.59 -17.29
C ASP A 89 6.94 -3.21 -18.70
N TRP A 90 6.18 -4.28 -18.86
CA TRP A 90 6.00 -4.91 -20.16
C TRP A 90 4.93 -4.16 -20.97
N PRO A 91 5.05 -4.16 -22.30
CA PRO A 91 4.07 -3.51 -23.15
C PRO A 91 2.65 -3.99 -22.89
N ILE A 92 1.74 -3.05 -22.70
CA ILE A 92 0.31 -3.32 -22.46
C ILE A 92 -0.43 -3.23 -23.79
N ASP A 93 -1.16 -4.28 -24.13
CA ASP A 93 -1.95 -4.34 -25.36
C ASP A 93 -3.26 -3.56 -25.21
N ASP A 94 -3.84 -3.14 -26.34
CA ASP A 94 -5.18 -2.56 -26.43
C ASP A 94 -5.38 -1.34 -25.50
N ILE A 95 -4.38 -0.48 -25.37
CA ILE A 95 -4.51 0.85 -24.76
C ILE A 95 -4.54 1.92 -25.85
N PRO A 96 -5.27 3.04 -25.64
CA PRO A 96 -5.29 4.13 -26.61
C PRO A 96 -3.90 4.77 -26.75
N SER A 97 -3.58 5.35 -27.89
CA SER A 97 -2.33 6.09 -28.09
C SER A 97 -2.37 7.50 -27.48
N ILE A 98 -3.57 8.10 -27.42
CA ILE A 98 -3.79 9.45 -26.92
C ILE A 98 -4.90 9.44 -25.87
N CYS A 99 -4.68 10.15 -24.78
CA CYS A 99 -5.68 10.37 -23.72
C CYS A 99 -6.67 11.46 -24.13
N VAL A 100 -7.87 11.46 -23.58
CA VAL A 100 -8.85 12.54 -23.76
C VAL A 100 -8.39 13.90 -23.23
N CYS A 101 -7.31 13.98 -22.45
CA CYS A 101 -6.67 15.24 -22.05
C CYS A 101 -5.74 15.82 -23.14
N GLY A 102 -5.48 15.05 -24.22
CA GLY A 102 -4.59 15.42 -25.32
C GLY A 102 -3.17 14.86 -25.22
N ASP A 103 -2.77 14.32 -24.06
CA ASP A 103 -1.42 13.77 -23.87
C ASP A 103 -1.30 12.35 -24.42
N THR A 104 -0.07 11.91 -24.68
CA THR A 104 0.23 10.51 -25.01
C THR A 104 -0.22 9.60 -23.85
N PHE A 105 -0.97 8.55 -24.18
CA PHE A 105 -1.44 7.60 -23.19
C PHE A 105 -0.37 6.56 -22.89
N THR A 106 0.28 6.69 -21.75
CA THR A 106 1.24 5.72 -21.20
C THR A 106 0.71 5.14 -19.92
N VAL A 107 1.35 4.09 -19.39
CA VAL A 107 1.05 3.57 -18.04
C VAL A 107 1.24 4.67 -16.99
N ASP A 108 2.36 5.39 -17.04
CA ASP A 108 2.66 6.45 -16.08
C ASP A 108 1.62 7.58 -16.18
N HIS A 109 1.24 7.99 -17.40
CA HIS A 109 0.16 8.96 -17.60
C HIS A 109 -1.18 8.46 -17.03
N ALA A 110 -1.53 7.19 -17.27
CA ALA A 110 -2.78 6.61 -16.75
C ALA A 110 -2.88 6.70 -15.22
N MET A 111 -1.74 6.54 -14.51
CA MET A 111 -1.69 6.56 -13.05
C MET A 111 -1.82 7.97 -12.45
N ILE A 112 -1.56 9.03 -13.22
CA ILE A 112 -1.57 10.43 -12.72
C ILE A 112 -2.63 11.30 -13.37
N CYS A 113 -3.23 10.89 -14.47
CA CYS A 113 -4.21 11.67 -15.22
C CYS A 113 -5.48 11.92 -14.40
N LYS A 114 -5.82 13.20 -14.21
CA LYS A 114 -7.02 13.62 -13.47
C LYS A 114 -8.33 13.40 -14.26
N ARG A 115 -8.27 13.23 -15.58
CA ARG A 115 -9.47 12.99 -16.41
C ARG A 115 -10.08 11.62 -16.09
N GLY A 116 -11.40 11.59 -16.01
CA GLY A 116 -12.19 10.39 -15.65
C GLY A 116 -12.27 10.11 -14.15
N GLY A 117 -11.64 10.93 -13.29
CA GLY A 117 -11.76 10.82 -11.82
C GLY A 117 -11.06 9.62 -11.18
N PHE A 118 -10.31 8.80 -11.95
CA PHE A 118 -9.72 7.54 -11.45
C PHE A 118 -8.72 7.73 -10.32
N VAL A 119 -7.98 8.86 -10.31
CA VAL A 119 -7.06 9.19 -9.21
C VAL A 119 -7.82 9.40 -7.91
N ILE A 120 -9.00 10.05 -7.97
CA ILE A 120 -9.87 10.27 -6.82
C ILE A 120 -10.53 8.96 -6.39
N MET A 121 -11.03 8.15 -7.33
CA MET A 121 -11.60 6.82 -7.03
C MET A 121 -10.58 5.95 -6.31
N ARG A 122 -9.35 5.87 -6.81
CA ARG A 122 -8.27 5.13 -6.17
C ARG A 122 -7.99 5.60 -4.74
N HIS A 123 -7.97 6.92 -4.53
CA HIS A 123 -7.81 7.49 -3.19
C HIS A 123 -8.95 7.05 -2.28
N ASN A 124 -10.20 7.20 -2.73
CA ASN A 124 -11.38 6.86 -1.95
C ASN A 124 -11.44 5.36 -1.62
N GLU A 125 -11.18 4.47 -2.59
CA GLU A 125 -11.17 3.02 -2.35
C GLU A 125 -10.16 2.61 -1.28
N LEU A 126 -8.97 3.23 -1.28
CA LEU A 126 -7.96 2.95 -0.26
C LEU A 126 -8.33 3.56 1.10
N ARG A 127 -8.82 4.82 1.11
CA ARG A 127 -9.34 5.47 2.33
C ARG A 127 -10.42 4.61 2.99
N ASP A 128 -11.36 4.16 2.20
CA ASP A 128 -12.51 3.38 2.70
C ASP A 128 -12.08 2.00 3.23
N LEU A 129 -11.09 1.36 2.59
CA LEU A 129 -10.46 0.15 3.12
C LEU A 129 -9.80 0.41 4.48
N GLU A 130 -9.00 1.48 4.61
CA GLU A 130 -8.32 1.79 5.88
C GLU A 130 -9.32 2.16 6.98
N ALA A 131 -10.41 2.85 6.64
CA ALA A 131 -11.51 3.13 7.58
C ALA A 131 -12.23 1.84 8.02
N GLU A 132 -12.50 0.90 7.11
CA GLU A 132 -13.07 -0.41 7.42
C GLU A 132 -12.17 -1.20 8.39
N LEU A 133 -10.86 -1.22 8.12
CA LEU A 133 -9.90 -1.91 8.98
C LEU A 133 -9.81 -1.26 10.36
N LEU A 134 -9.80 0.07 10.44
CA LEU A 134 -9.82 0.80 11.71
C LEU A 134 -11.10 0.53 12.50
N ASN A 135 -12.23 0.39 11.84
CA ASN A 135 -13.51 0.12 12.50
C ASN A 135 -13.55 -1.24 13.22
N ILE A 136 -12.64 -2.15 12.87
CA ILE A 136 -12.47 -3.41 13.63
C ILE A 136 -11.96 -3.12 15.04
N VAL A 137 -11.11 -2.12 15.25
CA VAL A 137 -10.33 -1.92 16.50
C VAL A 137 -10.62 -0.61 17.21
N CYS A 138 -11.04 0.42 16.49
CA CYS A 138 -11.35 1.74 17.03
C CYS A 138 -12.84 1.91 17.29
N SER A 139 -13.17 2.86 18.15
CA SER A 139 -14.51 3.42 18.25
C SER A 139 -14.62 4.73 17.46
N GLU A 140 -15.83 5.13 17.13
CA GLU A 140 -16.13 6.41 16.48
C GLU A 140 -15.31 6.67 15.20
N VAL A 141 -15.17 5.65 14.33
CA VAL A 141 -14.49 5.83 13.04
C VAL A 141 -15.37 6.69 12.13
N GLN A 142 -14.76 7.76 11.61
CA GLN A 142 -15.37 8.71 10.69
C GLN A 142 -14.52 8.86 9.44
N VAL A 143 -15.17 8.86 8.29
CA VAL A 143 -14.57 9.18 6.99
C VAL A 143 -14.84 10.66 6.70
N GLU A 144 -13.84 11.36 6.22
CA GLU A 144 -13.85 12.80 5.92
C GLU A 144 -14.34 13.66 7.11
N PRO A 145 -13.79 13.46 8.34
CA PRO A 145 -14.17 14.26 9.48
C PRO A 145 -13.89 15.74 9.21
N VAL A 146 -14.89 16.57 9.46
CA VAL A 146 -14.71 18.03 9.45
C VAL A 146 -13.91 18.41 10.70
N LEU A 147 -12.87 19.20 10.51
CA LEU A 147 -12.05 19.73 11.60
C LEU A 147 -12.72 21.00 12.18
N GLN A 148 -12.42 21.30 13.45
CA GLN A 148 -12.96 22.50 14.12
C GLN A 148 -12.57 23.76 13.35
N ASP A 149 -13.50 24.69 13.22
CA ASP A 149 -13.24 25.96 12.52
C ASP A 149 -12.24 26.84 13.31
N ILE A 150 -11.31 27.44 12.57
CA ILE A 150 -10.38 28.42 13.12
C ILE A 150 -10.65 29.76 12.41
N SER A 151 -11.00 30.78 13.21
CA SER A 151 -11.23 32.13 12.70
C SER A 151 -9.99 32.66 11.97
N GLY A 152 -10.15 33.03 10.68
CA GLY A 152 -9.09 33.59 9.85
C GLY A 152 -8.17 32.59 9.18
N GLU A 153 -8.44 31.28 9.27
CA GLU A 153 -7.70 30.27 8.51
C GLU A 153 -7.98 30.38 7.02
N GLN A 154 -6.93 30.54 6.24
CA GLN A 154 -7.01 30.42 4.79
C GLN A 154 -6.70 28.99 4.39
N LEU A 155 -7.71 28.24 3.97
CA LEU A 155 -7.56 26.90 3.44
C LEU A 155 -6.97 26.99 2.03
N ASN A 156 -5.78 26.45 1.84
CA ASN A 156 -5.21 26.31 0.50
C ASN A 156 -6.12 25.40 -0.33
N GLY A 157 -6.59 25.92 -1.47
CA GLY A 157 -7.44 25.19 -2.41
C GLY A 157 -6.73 23.94 -2.96
N GLY A 158 -6.85 22.84 -2.24
CA GLY A 158 -6.48 21.51 -2.71
C GLY A 158 -7.56 20.91 -3.60
N SER A 159 -7.48 19.60 -3.87
CA SER A 159 -8.52 18.87 -4.60
C SER A 159 -9.87 18.84 -3.87
N ASN A 160 -9.91 19.23 -2.63
CA ASN A 160 -11.12 19.30 -1.80
C ASN A 160 -11.75 20.70 -1.94
N ARG A 161 -12.88 20.79 -2.62
CA ARG A 161 -13.65 22.03 -2.79
C ARG A 161 -14.58 22.35 -1.60
N ALA A 162 -14.54 21.53 -0.55
CA ALA A 162 -15.32 21.79 0.64
C ALA A 162 -14.81 23.06 1.34
N PRO A 163 -15.70 23.94 1.82
CA PRO A 163 -15.31 25.13 2.57
C PRO A 163 -14.61 24.80 3.88
N ASP A 164 -14.78 23.57 4.36
CA ASP A 164 -14.28 23.12 5.65
C ASP A 164 -12.98 22.34 5.51
N ALA A 165 -12.06 22.50 6.45
CA ALA A 165 -10.87 21.66 6.53
C ALA A 165 -11.26 20.23 6.90
N ARG A 166 -10.78 19.25 6.12
CA ARG A 166 -11.08 17.84 6.33
C ARG A 166 -9.82 17.00 6.29
N LEU A 167 -9.83 15.93 7.04
CA LEU A 167 -8.88 14.81 6.92
C LEU A 167 -9.63 13.58 6.42
N ASP A 168 -8.88 12.56 5.98
CA ASP A 168 -9.52 11.41 5.34
C ASP A 168 -10.22 10.49 6.34
N ILE A 169 -9.59 10.20 7.49
CA ILE A 169 -10.15 9.28 8.48
C ILE A 169 -9.85 9.78 9.90
N ARG A 170 -10.82 9.60 10.81
CA ARG A 170 -10.66 9.72 12.25
C ARG A 170 -11.05 8.41 12.91
N GLY A 171 -10.29 7.96 13.92
CA GLY A 171 -10.66 6.84 14.79
C GLY A 171 -10.22 7.09 16.22
N ARG A 172 -11.01 6.67 17.20
CA ARG A 172 -10.69 6.86 18.62
C ARG A 172 -10.06 5.61 19.22
N GLY A 173 -8.97 5.78 19.95
CA GLY A 173 -8.33 4.69 20.70
C GLY A 173 -7.24 3.93 19.93
N PHE A 174 -6.77 4.42 18.78
CA PHE A 174 -5.78 3.72 17.97
C PHE A 174 -4.36 3.73 18.56
N TRP A 175 -3.79 4.92 18.78
CA TRP A 175 -2.48 5.07 19.38
C TRP A 175 -2.53 5.10 20.90
N GLU A 176 -3.47 5.85 21.44
CA GLU A 176 -3.70 6.07 22.85
C GLU A 176 -5.18 5.83 23.16
N SER A 177 -5.47 5.15 24.26
CA SER A 177 -6.84 4.95 24.72
C SER A 177 -7.54 6.32 24.89
N GLN A 178 -8.78 6.44 24.42
CA GLN A 178 -9.62 7.63 24.51
C GLN A 178 -9.17 8.86 23.68
N ARG A 179 -8.01 8.83 23.02
CA ARG A 179 -7.54 9.92 22.16
C ARG A 179 -7.92 9.67 20.70
N SER A 180 -8.33 10.72 19.99
CA SER A 180 -8.60 10.65 18.55
C SER A 180 -7.28 10.59 17.77
N ALA A 181 -7.22 9.69 16.80
CA ALA A 181 -6.18 9.60 15.81
C ALA A 181 -6.75 9.99 14.44
N PHE A 182 -6.06 10.88 13.76
CA PHE A 182 -6.42 11.36 12.42
C PHE A 182 -5.42 10.85 11.40
N PHE A 183 -5.94 10.43 10.27
CA PHE A 183 -5.16 9.85 9.18
C PHE A 183 -5.48 10.57 7.87
N ASP A 184 -4.46 10.71 7.03
CA ASP A 184 -4.59 11.30 5.69
C ASP A 184 -3.89 10.40 4.68
N VAL A 185 -4.65 9.88 3.73
CA VAL A 185 -4.20 8.92 2.72
C VAL A 185 -3.62 9.65 1.52
N ARG A 186 -2.48 9.20 1.04
CA ARG A 186 -1.87 9.67 -0.20
C ARG A 186 -1.41 8.49 -1.03
N VAL A 187 -1.90 8.40 -2.27
CA VAL A 187 -1.39 7.43 -3.24
C VAL A 187 -0.58 8.17 -4.31
N CYS A 188 0.72 7.94 -4.36
CA CYS A 188 1.62 8.52 -5.34
C CYS A 188 2.06 7.48 -6.38
N HIS A 189 2.41 7.96 -7.58
CA HIS A 189 2.97 7.09 -8.61
C HIS A 189 4.50 7.18 -8.56
N PRO A 190 5.22 6.06 -8.30
CA PRO A 190 6.66 6.11 -8.05
C PRO A 190 7.49 6.50 -9.27
N ASN A 191 6.97 6.28 -10.49
CA ASN A 191 7.66 6.58 -11.74
C ASN A 191 7.35 7.98 -12.30
N ALA A 192 6.66 8.84 -11.54
CA ALA A 192 6.48 10.22 -11.99
C ALA A 192 7.84 10.94 -12.08
N ASP A 193 8.04 11.70 -13.17
CA ASP A 193 9.31 12.35 -13.51
C ASP A 193 9.90 13.27 -12.43
N SER A 194 9.05 13.71 -11.49
CA SER A 194 9.43 14.59 -10.38
C SER A 194 10.25 13.90 -9.28
N TYR A 195 10.41 12.57 -9.28
CA TYR A 195 11.05 11.84 -8.18
C TYR A 195 12.43 11.28 -8.55
N LYS A 196 13.44 11.63 -7.75
CA LYS A 196 14.82 11.16 -7.93
C LYS A 196 15.14 9.81 -7.25
N GLY A 197 14.28 9.35 -6.32
CA GLY A 197 14.48 8.08 -5.60
C GLY A 197 13.27 7.70 -4.75
N LEU A 198 13.02 6.40 -4.60
CA LEU A 198 11.84 5.85 -3.92
C LEU A 198 11.72 6.31 -2.47
N GLY A 199 12.80 6.24 -1.70
CA GLY A 199 12.78 6.65 -0.30
C GLY A 199 12.48 8.13 -0.09
N GLN A 200 12.81 8.98 -1.07
CA GLN A 200 12.50 10.41 -1.05
C GLN A 200 11.03 10.69 -1.31
N VAL A 201 10.37 9.90 -2.17
CA VAL A 201 8.93 10.05 -2.48
C VAL A 201 8.10 10.00 -1.20
N TYR A 202 8.27 8.96 -0.41
CA TYR A 202 7.53 8.81 0.86
C TYR A 202 7.81 9.96 1.81
N LYS A 203 9.09 10.26 2.03
CA LYS A 203 9.51 11.31 2.98
C LYS A 203 8.98 12.70 2.60
N ILE A 204 8.98 13.03 1.30
CA ILE A 204 8.43 14.31 0.80
C ILE A 204 6.95 14.40 1.14
N HIS A 205 6.15 13.38 0.82
CA HIS A 205 4.71 13.41 1.06
C HIS A 205 4.36 13.32 2.54
N GLU A 206 5.06 12.49 3.32
CA GLU A 206 4.85 12.43 4.78
C GLU A 206 5.14 13.79 5.45
N ASN A 207 6.25 14.45 5.07
CA ASN A 207 6.62 15.75 5.63
C ASN A 207 5.65 16.86 5.18
N GLU A 208 5.21 16.84 3.91
CA GLU A 208 4.21 17.78 3.40
C GLU A 208 2.93 17.70 4.24
N LYS A 209 2.38 16.50 4.44
CA LYS A 209 1.17 16.27 5.22
C LYS A 209 1.35 16.62 6.70
N LYS A 210 2.49 16.27 7.30
CA LYS A 210 2.80 16.65 8.69
C LYS A 210 2.86 18.16 8.86
N ARG A 211 3.49 18.88 7.92
CA ARG A 211 3.55 20.34 7.95
C ARG A 211 2.17 20.98 7.86
N LEU A 212 1.27 20.41 7.07
CA LEU A 212 -0.08 20.95 6.87
C LEU A 212 -1.00 20.70 8.07
N TYR A 213 -0.95 19.51 8.67
CA TYR A 213 -1.99 19.05 9.58
C TYR A 213 -1.53 18.74 11.00
N ALA A 214 -0.25 18.36 11.23
CA ALA A 214 0.16 17.81 12.53
C ALA A 214 -0.03 18.81 13.68
N ARG A 215 0.36 20.06 13.47
CA ARG A 215 0.20 21.11 14.49
C ARG A 215 -1.25 21.39 14.80
N ARG A 216 -2.08 21.54 13.74
CA ARG A 216 -3.51 21.78 13.89
C ARG A 216 -4.21 20.65 14.64
N VAL A 217 -3.95 19.40 14.26
CA VAL A 217 -4.52 18.23 14.91
C VAL A 217 -4.08 18.14 16.38
N LEU A 218 -2.83 18.47 16.69
CA LEU A 218 -2.32 18.44 18.06
C LEU A 218 -2.94 19.54 18.94
N GLU A 219 -2.95 20.78 18.44
CA GLU A 219 -3.32 21.97 19.24
C GLU A 219 -4.84 22.18 19.32
N ILE A 220 -5.57 21.93 18.24
CA ILE A 220 -7.01 22.21 18.14
C ILE A 220 -7.84 20.95 18.40
N GLU A 221 -7.56 19.86 17.67
CA GLU A 221 -8.31 18.62 17.78
C GLU A 221 -7.87 17.78 19.00
N GLN A 222 -6.77 18.15 19.67
CA GLN A 222 -6.13 17.41 20.76
C GLN A 222 -5.88 15.94 20.43
N GLY A 223 -5.67 15.66 19.13
CA GLY A 223 -5.48 14.34 18.55
C GLY A 223 -4.04 14.03 18.19
N THR A 224 -3.86 12.90 17.55
CA THR A 224 -2.61 12.49 16.90
C THR A 224 -2.81 12.48 15.37
N PHE A 225 -1.78 12.83 14.61
CA PHE A 225 -1.83 12.83 13.15
C PHE A 225 -0.83 11.82 12.56
N THR A 226 -1.27 11.02 11.60
CA THR A 226 -0.42 10.04 10.90
C THR A 226 -0.71 10.09 9.40
N PRO A 227 0.24 10.48 8.56
CA PRO A 227 0.10 10.39 7.10
C PRO A 227 0.23 8.94 6.63
N LEU A 228 -0.69 8.50 5.79
CA LEU A 228 -0.69 7.16 5.18
C LEU A 228 -0.29 7.27 3.71
N VAL A 229 1.01 7.21 3.44
CA VAL A 229 1.55 7.37 2.09
C VAL A 229 1.81 6.00 1.47
N PHE A 230 1.13 5.76 0.34
CA PHE A 230 1.25 4.55 -0.48
C PHE A 230 1.75 4.90 -1.87
N THR A 231 2.30 3.90 -2.57
CA THR A 231 2.51 3.98 -4.01
C THR A 231 1.45 3.19 -4.77
N THR A 232 1.26 3.53 -6.04
CA THR A 232 0.37 2.78 -6.95
C THR A 232 0.77 1.32 -7.13
N THR A 233 1.97 0.95 -6.73
CA THR A 233 2.54 -0.39 -6.80
C THR A 233 2.42 -1.18 -5.50
N GLY A 234 1.94 -0.55 -4.42
CA GLY A 234 1.74 -1.21 -3.12
C GLY A 234 2.84 -0.95 -2.09
N GLY A 235 3.85 -0.15 -2.40
CA GLY A 235 4.84 0.29 -1.43
C GLY A 235 4.25 1.27 -0.42
N MET A 236 4.89 1.40 0.75
CA MET A 236 4.39 2.18 1.90
C MET A 236 5.48 3.01 2.56
N GLY A 237 5.16 4.25 2.93
CA GLY A 237 6.01 5.10 3.75
C GLY A 237 6.19 4.56 5.18
N LYS A 238 7.18 5.08 5.89
CA LYS A 238 7.51 4.61 7.25
C LYS A 238 6.36 4.74 8.23
N GLU A 239 5.63 5.86 8.17
CA GLU A 239 4.48 6.09 9.04
C GLU A 239 3.34 5.12 8.72
N CYS A 240 3.11 4.82 7.45
CA CYS A 240 2.14 3.84 7.02
C CYS A 240 2.51 2.42 7.47
N VAL A 241 3.79 2.02 7.37
CA VAL A 241 4.28 0.73 7.88
C VAL A 241 4.06 0.62 9.39
N ARG A 242 4.37 1.67 10.15
CA ARG A 242 4.14 1.73 11.61
C ARG A 242 2.65 1.60 11.93
N TYR A 243 1.82 2.32 11.19
CA TYR A 243 0.36 2.25 11.32
C TYR A 243 -0.17 0.82 11.07
N HIS A 244 0.20 0.19 9.97
CA HIS A 244 -0.23 -1.18 9.66
C HIS A 244 0.29 -2.21 10.69
N SER A 245 1.49 -2.02 11.23
CA SER A 245 2.00 -2.89 12.31
C SER A 245 1.13 -2.78 13.54
N ARG A 246 0.79 -1.56 13.96
CA ARG A 246 -0.10 -1.33 15.11
C ARG A 246 -1.51 -1.85 14.84
N LEU A 247 -2.04 -1.63 13.66
CA LEU A 247 -3.35 -2.12 13.25
C LEU A 247 -3.43 -3.66 13.33
N ALA A 248 -2.40 -4.34 12.81
CA ALA A 248 -2.34 -5.80 12.87
C ALA A 248 -2.26 -6.34 14.30
N GLU A 249 -1.52 -5.67 15.19
CA GLU A 249 -1.49 -6.04 16.62
C GLU A 249 -2.88 -5.93 17.25
N LEU A 250 -3.56 -4.81 17.04
CA LEU A 250 -4.88 -4.57 17.62
C LEU A 250 -5.94 -5.52 17.07
N VAL A 251 -5.92 -5.77 15.75
CA VAL A 251 -6.84 -6.73 15.11
C VAL A 251 -6.57 -8.15 15.58
N ALA A 252 -5.32 -8.58 15.64
CA ALA A 252 -4.93 -9.90 16.12
C ALA A 252 -5.40 -10.16 17.54
N ILE A 253 -5.19 -9.19 18.45
CA ILE A 253 -5.67 -9.26 19.84
C ILE A 253 -7.20 -9.36 19.88
N LYS A 254 -7.90 -8.49 19.12
CA LYS A 254 -9.37 -8.45 19.14
C LYS A 254 -10.01 -9.71 18.60
N LYS A 255 -9.41 -10.33 17.58
CA LYS A 255 -9.90 -11.56 16.95
C LYS A 255 -9.36 -12.84 17.57
N GLY A 256 -8.34 -12.77 18.43
CA GLY A 256 -7.64 -13.94 18.94
C GLY A 256 -6.84 -14.68 17.86
N GLU A 257 -6.35 -13.96 16.86
CA GLU A 257 -5.59 -14.49 15.72
C GLU A 257 -4.09 -14.25 15.88
N ASP A 258 -3.29 -15.01 15.12
CA ASP A 258 -1.85 -14.77 15.03
C ASP A 258 -1.52 -13.46 14.30
N TYR A 259 -0.55 -12.70 14.83
CA TYR A 259 -0.11 -11.42 14.26
C TYR A 259 0.36 -11.54 12.80
N ALA A 260 1.15 -12.57 12.47
CA ALA A 260 1.69 -12.73 11.12
C ALA A 260 0.58 -13.03 10.10
N THR A 261 -0.41 -13.82 10.50
CA THR A 261 -1.61 -14.13 9.72
C THR A 261 -2.43 -12.88 9.48
N THR A 262 -2.72 -12.12 10.53
CA THR A 262 -3.47 -10.86 10.46
C THR A 262 -2.73 -9.83 9.60
N MET A 263 -1.43 -9.66 9.77
CA MET A 263 -0.61 -8.75 8.96
C MET A 263 -0.61 -9.16 7.48
N SER A 264 -0.52 -10.46 7.20
CA SER A 264 -0.56 -10.97 5.83
C SER A 264 -1.91 -10.69 5.16
N TRP A 265 -3.00 -10.84 5.90
CA TRP A 265 -4.35 -10.54 5.45
C TRP A 265 -4.54 -9.04 5.16
N ILE A 266 -4.11 -8.14 6.06
CA ILE A 266 -4.17 -6.68 5.85
C ILE A 266 -3.39 -6.30 4.58
N ARG A 267 -2.16 -6.80 4.44
CA ARG A 267 -1.33 -6.55 3.26
C ARG A 267 -1.96 -7.05 1.97
N ALA A 268 -2.58 -8.22 2.00
CA ALA A 268 -3.26 -8.76 0.83
C ALA A 268 -4.42 -7.84 0.43
N ARG A 269 -5.28 -7.41 1.35
CA ARG A 269 -6.38 -6.48 1.09
C ARG A 269 -5.87 -5.17 0.48
N THR A 270 -4.89 -4.53 1.10
CA THR A 270 -4.28 -3.29 0.60
C THR A 270 -3.69 -3.47 -0.80
N SER A 271 -2.96 -4.57 -1.02
CA SER A 271 -2.33 -4.87 -2.30
C SER A 271 -3.36 -5.08 -3.42
N PHE A 272 -4.47 -5.79 -3.16
CA PHE A 272 -5.53 -5.99 -4.15
C PHE A 272 -6.31 -4.71 -4.45
N VAL A 273 -6.60 -3.87 -3.46
CA VAL A 273 -7.25 -2.57 -3.69
C VAL A 273 -6.38 -1.68 -4.56
N LEU A 274 -5.09 -1.53 -4.24
CA LEU A 274 -4.16 -0.72 -5.04
C LEU A 274 -4.00 -1.27 -6.46
N LEU A 275 -3.88 -2.59 -6.63
CA LEU A 275 -3.77 -3.22 -7.93
C LEU A 275 -5.03 -2.97 -8.79
N ARG A 276 -6.22 -3.21 -8.25
CA ARG A 276 -7.48 -3.01 -8.98
C ARG A 276 -7.69 -1.55 -9.36
N SER A 277 -7.38 -0.64 -8.46
CA SER A 277 -7.41 0.80 -8.74
C SER A 277 -6.42 1.17 -9.86
N ALA A 278 -5.23 0.57 -9.89
CA ALA A 278 -4.26 0.77 -10.98
C ALA A 278 -4.79 0.21 -12.31
N LEU A 279 -5.39 -0.98 -12.30
CA LEU A 279 -6.04 -1.57 -13.50
C LEU A 279 -7.21 -0.71 -13.98
N THR A 280 -7.98 -0.12 -13.07
CA THR A 280 -9.06 0.82 -13.39
C THR A 280 -8.51 2.11 -14.00
N CYS A 281 -7.42 2.66 -13.47
CA CYS A 281 -6.72 3.80 -14.08
C CYS A 281 -6.25 3.49 -15.51
N LEU A 282 -5.79 2.27 -15.76
CA LEU A 282 -5.29 1.83 -17.06
C LEU A 282 -6.41 1.57 -18.08
N ARG A 283 -7.50 0.90 -17.66
CA ARG A 283 -8.55 0.39 -18.54
C ARG A 283 -9.86 1.16 -18.52
N GLY A 284 -10.05 2.02 -17.53
CA GLY A 284 -11.28 2.80 -17.36
C GLY A 284 -11.51 3.77 -18.51
N SER A 285 -12.77 3.90 -18.92
CA SER A 285 -13.17 4.86 -19.94
C SER A 285 -13.12 6.30 -19.39
N ARG A 286 -12.43 7.18 -20.09
CA ARG A 286 -12.34 8.61 -19.77
C ARG A 286 -13.30 9.50 -20.57
N LEU A 287 -14.15 8.87 -21.38
CA LEU A 287 -15.05 9.58 -22.30
C LEU A 287 -16.14 10.39 -21.60
N PHE A 288 -16.48 10.01 -20.36
CA PHE A 288 -17.47 10.68 -19.52
C PHE A 288 -16.78 11.27 -18.28
N SER A 289 -16.12 12.41 -18.45
CA SER A 289 -15.74 13.20 -17.28
C SER A 289 -16.97 13.95 -16.79
N GLN A 290 -17.54 13.56 -15.65
CA GLN A 290 -18.35 14.52 -14.91
C GLN A 290 -17.43 15.72 -14.56
N PRO A 291 -17.90 16.96 -14.69
CA PRO A 291 -17.13 18.12 -14.26
C PRO A 291 -16.87 17.97 -12.76
N ILE A 292 -15.59 18.03 -12.41
CA ILE A 292 -15.09 17.99 -11.02
C ILE A 292 -15.44 19.32 -10.37
#